data_972ea8c1c056ff25a7488ccf89a90008
#
_entry.id   972ea8c1c056ff25a7488ccf89a90008
#
_cell.length_a   1.000
_cell.length_b   1.000
_cell.length_c   1.000
_cell.angle_alpha   90.00
_cell.angle_beta   90.00
_cell.angle_gamma   90.00
#
_symmetry.space_group_name_H-M   'P 1'
#
loop_
_entity.id
_entity.type
_entity.pdbx_description
1 polymer ?
#
loop_
_entity_poly.entity_id
_entity_poly.type
_entity_poly.pdbx_seq_one_letter_code
_entity_poly.pdbx_strand_id
1 'polypeptide(L)'
;DNVIEVKRTMGKKGKMLLAIAAIVVVLGLVTALLRYNAIKTYTQYDVVSATETSGDNIADYTVFAGNVLKVTKDGASYIDEKGVTKWDVSYAMKMPHAEVCGNYAIVADMNGKDVYVFNVDGEVSRQTLAYDISNVDIAEQGVYTLVLVGEDCNYINGYDKDSNTIYELKTTIDKSGYPMDIDISNDGQKLVTSYMKIQGTKVQSVIAMYNFSSVGQNENADRMMGSYTVDDALYPIVKFTDNDNIACFGNNDIRTY
;
A
#
# COMPACT_ATOMS: atom_id res chain seq x y z
N ASP A 1 -31.91 18.98 75.61
CA ASP A 1 -32.01 19.38 74.21
C ASP A 1 -31.60 18.23 73.31
N ASN A 2 -32.64 17.52 72.74
CA ASN A 2 -32.38 16.46 71.80
C ASN A 2 -32.30 17.06 70.38
N VAL A 3 -31.13 17.17 69.81
CA VAL A 3 -30.91 17.55 68.42
C VAL A 3 -31.18 16.32 67.56
N ILE A 4 -32.31 16.31 66.81
CA ILE A 4 -32.65 15.29 65.84
C ILE A 4 -31.88 15.59 64.54
N GLU A 5 -30.82 14.86 64.28
CA GLU A 5 -30.09 14.90 62.99
C GLU A 5 -30.95 14.24 61.87
N VAL A 6 -31.54 15.06 61.04
CA VAL A 6 -32.32 14.58 59.86
C VAL A 6 -31.32 14.21 58.70
N LYS A 7 -30.97 12.95 58.62
CA LYS A 7 -30.23 12.42 57.46
C LYS A 7 -31.15 12.46 56.23
N ARG A 8 -30.95 13.46 55.34
CA ARG A 8 -31.62 13.52 54.04
C ARG A 8 -31.06 12.42 53.11
N THR A 9 -31.78 11.34 52.98
CA THR A 9 -31.44 10.28 51.98
C THR A 9 -31.99 10.69 50.61
N MET A 10 -31.15 10.73 49.60
CA MET A 10 -31.55 11.01 48.21
C MET A 10 -32.46 9.86 47.68
N GLY A 11 -33.62 10.27 47.10
CA GLY A 11 -34.55 9.32 46.48
C GLY A 11 -33.94 8.65 45.22
N LYS A 12 -34.56 7.55 44.75
CA LYS A 12 -34.07 6.76 43.58
C LYS A 12 -33.81 7.62 42.34
N LYS A 13 -34.66 8.61 42.04
CA LYS A 13 -34.50 9.54 40.90
C LYS A 13 -33.25 10.42 41.06
N GLY A 14 -32.93 10.89 42.27
CA GLY A 14 -31.71 11.66 42.49
C GLY A 14 -30.42 10.85 42.35
N LYS A 15 -30.42 9.58 42.79
CA LYS A 15 -29.28 8.66 42.56
C LYS A 15 -29.07 8.35 41.09
N MET A 16 -30.15 8.19 40.32
CA MET A 16 -30.08 7.96 38.88
C MET A 16 -29.55 9.20 38.13
N LEU A 17 -29.97 10.41 38.49
CA LEU A 17 -29.43 11.64 37.93
C LEU A 17 -27.93 11.85 38.23
N LEU A 18 -27.50 11.51 39.44
CA LEU A 18 -26.08 11.53 39.82
C LEU A 18 -25.27 10.50 39.03
N ALA A 19 -25.79 9.29 38.78
CA ALA A 19 -25.14 8.29 37.97
C ALA A 19 -24.99 8.73 36.50
N ILE A 20 -26.03 9.34 35.91
CA ILE A 20 -25.98 9.91 34.56
C ILE A 20 -24.95 11.05 34.48
N ALA A 21 -24.95 11.97 35.44
CA ALA A 21 -23.97 13.04 35.50
C ALA A 21 -22.54 12.51 35.60
N ALA A 22 -22.32 11.48 36.40
CA ALA A 22 -20.99 10.84 36.52
C ALA A 22 -20.55 10.21 35.20
N ILE A 23 -21.45 9.52 34.47
CA ILE A 23 -21.17 8.94 33.13
C ILE A 23 -20.78 10.05 32.12
N VAL A 24 -21.53 11.16 32.09
CA VAL A 24 -21.23 12.27 31.20
C VAL A 24 -19.86 12.90 31.48
N VAL A 25 -19.52 13.04 32.79
CA VAL A 25 -18.19 13.55 33.18
C VAL A 25 -17.08 12.58 32.76
N VAL A 26 -17.26 11.27 32.95
CA VAL A 26 -16.27 10.25 32.53
C VAL A 26 -16.11 10.25 31.02
N LEU A 27 -17.20 10.30 30.22
CA LEU A 27 -17.15 10.41 28.79
C LEU A 27 -16.44 11.69 28.33
N GLY A 28 -16.69 12.82 28.98
CA GLY A 28 -16.03 14.09 28.73
C GLY A 28 -14.51 14.02 29.00
N LEU A 29 -14.10 13.37 30.09
CA LEU A 29 -12.68 13.17 30.42
C LEU A 29 -11.99 12.23 29.42
N VAL A 30 -12.65 11.13 29.02
CA VAL A 30 -12.11 10.21 28.01
C VAL A 30 -11.94 10.90 26.66
N THR A 31 -12.94 11.65 26.21
CA THR A 31 -12.82 12.42 24.94
C THR A 31 -11.75 13.50 25.00
N ALA A 32 -11.58 14.17 26.14
CA ALA A 32 -10.53 15.17 26.35
C ALA A 32 -9.13 14.53 26.33
N LEU A 33 -8.96 13.35 26.96
CA LEU A 33 -7.70 12.60 26.96
C LEU A 33 -7.35 12.09 25.55
N LEU A 34 -8.34 11.56 24.81
CA LEU A 34 -8.13 11.13 23.44
C LEU A 34 -7.72 12.29 22.52
N ARG A 35 -8.40 13.45 22.64
CA ARG A 35 -8.02 14.65 21.91
C ARG A 35 -6.64 15.18 22.31
N TYR A 36 -6.34 15.21 23.60
CA TYR A 36 -5.02 15.65 24.09
C TYR A 36 -3.89 14.77 23.50
N ASN A 37 -4.05 13.45 23.49
CA ASN A 37 -3.07 12.54 22.88
C ASN A 37 -2.98 12.70 21.36
N ALA A 38 -4.07 13.01 20.66
CA ALA A 38 -4.07 13.22 19.22
C ALA A 38 -3.40 14.55 18.79
N ILE A 39 -3.40 15.57 19.68
CA ILE A 39 -2.84 16.90 19.37
C ILE A 39 -1.45 17.08 20.00
N LYS A 40 -1.01 16.13 20.82
CA LYS A 40 0.27 16.22 21.54
C LYS A 40 1.44 16.33 20.56
N THR A 41 2.11 17.47 20.59
CA THR A 41 3.37 17.70 19.88
C THR A 41 4.54 17.25 20.76
N TYR A 42 5.42 16.44 20.20
CA TYR A 42 6.63 16.00 20.87
C TYR A 42 7.77 16.94 20.53
N THR A 43 8.35 17.59 21.53
CA THR A 43 9.46 18.54 21.40
C THR A 43 10.80 17.92 21.80
N GLN A 44 10.78 16.73 22.37
CA GLN A 44 11.96 15.98 22.79
C GLN A 44 11.84 14.55 22.29
N TYR A 45 12.97 13.95 21.99
CA TYR A 45 13.06 12.53 21.59
C TYR A 45 14.27 11.90 22.32
N ASP A 46 14.16 10.62 22.61
CA ASP A 46 15.25 9.79 23.08
C ASP A 46 15.68 8.86 21.95
N VAL A 47 16.97 8.77 21.69
CA VAL A 47 17.52 7.84 20.72
C VAL A 47 17.56 6.46 21.36
N VAL A 48 16.66 5.57 20.91
CA VAL A 48 16.56 4.20 21.43
C VAL A 48 17.67 3.32 20.87
N SER A 49 18.03 3.51 19.61
CA SER A 49 19.08 2.78 18.92
C SER A 49 19.69 3.62 17.81
N ALA A 50 20.99 3.49 17.62
CA ALA A 50 21.71 4.04 16.48
C ALA A 50 22.69 2.99 15.98
N THR A 51 22.64 2.65 14.70
CA THR A 51 23.54 1.70 14.06
C THR A 51 24.28 2.43 12.94
N GLU A 52 25.60 2.36 12.96
CA GLU A 52 26.41 2.87 11.85
C GLU A 52 26.26 1.93 10.65
N THR A 53 25.91 2.50 9.50
CA THR A 53 25.88 1.77 8.23
C THR A 53 27.20 2.02 7.52
N SER A 54 27.92 0.95 7.14
CA SER A 54 29.13 1.05 6.33
C SER A 54 28.79 1.68 4.97
N GLY A 55 29.48 2.75 4.62
CA GLY A 55 29.09 3.79 3.69
C GLY A 55 29.07 3.52 2.18
N ASP A 56 29.22 2.29 1.68
CA ASP A 56 29.34 2.05 0.24
C ASP A 56 28.04 1.61 -0.46
N ASN A 57 27.00 1.19 0.28
CA ASN A 57 25.73 0.77 -0.29
C ASN A 57 24.61 1.74 0.08
N ILE A 58 24.07 2.41 -0.93
CA ILE A 58 22.83 3.18 -0.78
C ILE A 58 21.74 2.19 -0.34
N ALA A 59 21.21 2.41 0.86
CA ALA A 59 20.11 1.64 1.40
C ALA A 59 18.82 2.45 1.33
N ASP A 60 17.74 1.81 0.93
CA ASP A 60 16.40 2.32 1.07
C ASP A 60 15.77 1.75 2.33
N TYR A 61 14.91 2.55 2.98
CA TYR A 61 14.26 2.19 4.23
C TYR A 61 12.77 2.48 4.13
N THR A 62 11.95 1.47 4.36
CA THR A 62 10.49 1.63 4.38
C THR A 62 9.89 1.02 5.64
N VAL A 63 8.72 1.53 6.05
CA VAL A 63 7.98 0.96 7.18
C VAL A 63 7.30 -0.32 6.71
N PHE A 64 7.56 -1.41 7.41
CA PHE A 64 6.99 -2.72 7.11
C PHE A 64 6.44 -3.35 8.39
N ALA A 65 5.14 -3.60 8.45
CA ALA A 65 4.46 -4.21 9.60
C ALA A 65 4.87 -3.62 10.96
N GLY A 66 4.98 -2.28 11.03
CA GLY A 66 5.36 -1.56 12.25
C GLY A 66 6.85 -1.51 12.58
N ASN A 67 7.69 -2.14 11.79
CA ASN A 67 9.14 -2.16 11.88
C ASN A 67 9.78 -1.58 10.61
N VAL A 68 11.07 -1.78 10.37
CA VAL A 68 11.81 -1.23 9.24
C VAL A 68 12.28 -2.35 8.31
N LEU A 69 11.93 -2.24 7.04
CA LEU A 69 12.57 -2.99 5.95
C LEU A 69 13.70 -2.13 5.37
N LYS A 70 14.91 -2.62 5.47
CA LYS A 70 16.10 -2.06 4.81
C LYS A 70 16.36 -2.85 3.54
N VAL A 71 16.49 -2.14 2.42
CA VAL A 71 16.75 -2.73 1.10
C VAL A 71 18.04 -2.14 0.52
N THR A 72 18.90 -2.99 0.04
CA THR A 72 20.17 -2.64 -0.61
C THR A 72 20.32 -3.43 -1.90
N LYS A 73 21.35 -3.19 -2.68
CA LYS A 73 21.68 -4.01 -3.87
C LYS A 73 22.05 -5.45 -3.52
N ASP A 74 22.53 -5.69 -2.30
CA ASP A 74 23.10 -6.97 -1.87
C ASP A 74 22.11 -7.78 -1.01
N GLY A 75 20.98 -7.19 -0.61
CA GLY A 75 20.00 -7.90 0.22
C GLY A 75 18.96 -7.01 0.88
N ALA A 76 18.03 -7.64 1.59
CA ALA A 76 17.03 -7.01 2.41
C ALA A 76 17.09 -7.50 3.84
N SER A 77 16.87 -6.59 4.81
CA SER A 77 16.89 -6.88 6.26
C SER A 77 15.64 -6.32 6.92
N TYR A 78 15.04 -7.07 7.81
CA TYR A 78 13.92 -6.64 8.64
C TYR A 78 14.39 -6.33 10.04
N ILE A 79 14.19 -5.11 10.49
CA ILE A 79 14.79 -4.54 11.69
C ILE A 79 13.67 -4.06 12.62
N ASP A 80 13.67 -4.52 13.87
CA ASP A 80 12.66 -4.11 14.85
C ASP A 80 12.91 -2.69 15.41
N GLU A 81 11.95 -2.21 16.20
CA GLU A 81 11.98 -0.91 16.87
C GLU A 81 13.20 -0.69 17.79
N LYS A 82 13.88 -1.79 18.20
CA LYS A 82 15.10 -1.76 19.02
C LYS A 82 16.38 -1.80 18.21
N GLY A 83 16.26 -1.81 16.87
CA GLY A 83 17.41 -1.94 15.97
C GLY A 83 17.94 -3.37 15.82
N VAL A 84 17.18 -4.38 16.27
CA VAL A 84 17.58 -5.79 16.14
C VAL A 84 17.08 -6.34 14.81
N THR A 85 18.01 -6.88 14.02
CA THR A 85 17.68 -7.59 12.77
C THR A 85 16.96 -8.89 13.09
N LYS A 86 15.74 -9.05 12.58
CA LYS A 86 14.94 -10.27 12.73
C LYS A 86 15.30 -11.30 11.68
N TRP A 87 15.46 -10.85 10.45
CA TRP A 87 15.96 -11.67 9.35
C TRP A 87 16.76 -10.81 8.38
N ASP A 88 17.62 -11.47 7.62
CA ASP A 88 18.46 -10.91 6.58
C ASP A 88 18.53 -11.89 5.41
N VAL A 89 18.24 -11.41 4.19
CA VAL A 89 18.23 -12.21 2.97
C VAL A 89 19.11 -11.55 1.92
N SER A 90 20.09 -12.31 1.46
CA SER A 90 21.05 -11.83 0.44
C SER A 90 20.54 -12.12 -0.97
N TYR A 91 20.69 -11.14 -1.85
CA TYR A 91 20.49 -11.22 -3.29
C TYR A 91 21.50 -10.30 -4.01
N ALA A 92 21.46 -10.26 -5.33
CA ALA A 92 22.25 -9.30 -6.11
C ALA A 92 21.36 -8.61 -7.13
N MET A 93 20.98 -7.37 -6.86
CA MET A 93 20.14 -6.55 -7.72
C MET A 93 20.87 -5.26 -8.12
N LYS A 94 20.54 -4.73 -9.30
CA LYS A 94 21.12 -3.47 -9.79
C LYS A 94 20.33 -2.26 -9.29
N MET A 95 19.00 -2.36 -9.33
CA MET A 95 18.08 -1.29 -8.98
C MET A 95 16.91 -1.86 -8.13
N PRO A 96 17.17 -2.32 -6.90
CA PRO A 96 16.13 -2.85 -6.04
C PRO A 96 15.12 -1.76 -5.71
N HIS A 97 13.85 -2.10 -5.81
CA HIS A 97 12.73 -1.27 -5.42
C HIS A 97 11.78 -2.09 -4.55
N ALA A 98 11.34 -1.52 -3.44
CA ALA A 98 10.47 -2.19 -2.49
C ALA A 98 9.08 -1.54 -2.45
N GLU A 99 8.04 -2.38 -2.52
CA GLU A 99 6.68 -2.02 -2.20
C GLU A 99 6.19 -2.85 -1.01
N VAL A 100 5.33 -2.26 -0.19
CA VAL A 100 4.86 -2.84 1.07
C VAL A 100 3.36 -2.67 1.22
N CYS A 101 2.66 -3.75 1.54
CA CYS A 101 1.26 -3.70 1.90
C CYS A 101 0.97 -4.65 3.07
N GLY A 102 0.50 -4.10 4.20
CA GLY A 102 0.19 -4.88 5.40
C GLY A 102 1.39 -5.67 5.92
N ASN A 103 1.28 -6.99 5.90
CA ASN A 103 2.30 -7.93 6.38
C ASN A 103 3.16 -8.53 5.25
N TYR A 104 3.06 -8.00 4.03
CA TYR A 104 3.86 -8.43 2.88
C TYR A 104 4.66 -7.28 2.31
N ALA A 105 5.82 -7.62 1.79
CA ALA A 105 6.69 -6.73 1.04
C ALA A 105 7.21 -7.46 -0.20
N ILE A 106 7.44 -6.71 -1.26
CA ILE A 106 8.05 -7.19 -2.48
C ILE A 106 9.29 -6.35 -2.78
N VAL A 107 10.36 -6.98 -3.18
CA VAL A 107 11.56 -6.30 -3.69
C VAL A 107 11.80 -6.78 -5.12
N ALA A 108 11.78 -5.86 -6.07
CA ALA A 108 11.98 -6.13 -7.49
C ALA A 108 13.24 -5.41 -8.01
N ASP A 109 14.02 -6.08 -8.85
CA ASP A 109 15.12 -5.44 -9.57
C ASP A 109 14.56 -4.67 -10.78
N MET A 110 14.42 -3.35 -10.63
CA MET A 110 13.89 -2.50 -11.70
C MET A 110 14.86 -2.47 -12.90
N ASN A 111 14.31 -2.66 -14.09
CA ASN A 111 15.05 -2.94 -15.33
C ASN A 111 15.92 -4.22 -15.26
N GLY A 112 15.61 -5.09 -14.35
CA GLY A 112 16.11 -6.44 -14.18
C GLY A 112 14.94 -7.43 -14.17
N LYS A 113 15.18 -8.65 -13.67
CA LYS A 113 14.23 -9.77 -13.80
C LYS A 113 13.90 -10.45 -12.49
N ASP A 114 14.59 -10.13 -11.42
CA ASP A 114 14.47 -10.83 -10.14
C ASP A 114 13.47 -10.13 -9.23
N VAL A 115 12.67 -10.95 -8.57
CA VAL A 115 11.67 -10.51 -7.61
C VAL A 115 11.68 -11.41 -6.39
N TYR A 116 11.57 -10.81 -5.21
CA TYR A 116 11.49 -11.49 -3.92
C TYR A 116 10.27 -10.99 -3.16
N VAL A 117 9.51 -11.92 -2.62
CA VAL A 117 8.36 -11.64 -1.75
C VAL A 117 8.72 -12.00 -0.32
N PHE A 118 8.45 -11.10 0.59
CA PHE A 118 8.72 -11.23 2.01
C PHE A 118 7.45 -11.10 2.84
N ASN A 119 7.45 -11.70 4.01
CA ASN A 119 6.53 -11.39 5.09
C ASN A 119 7.33 -11.06 6.37
N VAL A 120 6.65 -10.92 7.50
CA VAL A 120 7.28 -10.63 8.80
C VAL A 120 8.24 -11.73 9.27
N ASP A 121 8.10 -12.96 8.76
CA ASP A 121 8.89 -14.13 9.14
C ASP A 121 10.09 -14.35 8.20
N GLY A 122 10.16 -13.66 7.07
CA GLY A 122 11.26 -13.75 6.08
C GLY A 122 10.80 -13.89 4.63
N GLU A 123 11.64 -14.51 3.81
CA GLU A 123 11.36 -14.78 2.40
C GLU A 123 10.21 -15.80 2.27
N VAL A 124 9.20 -15.43 1.49
CA VAL A 124 8.06 -16.29 1.14
C VAL A 124 8.31 -17.00 -0.17
N SER A 125 8.68 -16.22 -1.19
CA SER A 125 8.98 -16.75 -2.53
C SER A 125 9.94 -15.83 -3.28
N ARG A 126 10.51 -16.36 -4.35
CA ARG A 126 11.33 -15.61 -5.32
C ARG A 126 11.19 -16.22 -6.69
N GLN A 127 11.33 -15.39 -7.71
CA GLN A 127 11.38 -15.84 -9.10
C GLN A 127 12.25 -14.93 -9.96
N THR A 128 12.74 -15.48 -11.06
CA THR A 128 13.39 -14.72 -12.13
C THR A 128 12.48 -14.76 -13.35
N LEU A 129 12.15 -13.60 -13.88
CA LEU A 129 11.17 -13.40 -14.94
C LEU A 129 11.82 -13.49 -16.33
N ALA A 130 11.01 -13.67 -17.37
CA ALA A 130 11.48 -13.70 -18.75
C ALA A 130 11.87 -12.31 -19.28
N TYR A 131 11.17 -11.26 -18.81
CA TYR A 131 11.30 -9.87 -19.26
C TYR A 131 11.67 -8.94 -18.11
N ASP A 132 12.19 -7.77 -18.46
CA ASP A 132 12.62 -6.78 -17.49
C ASP A 132 11.41 -6.11 -16.80
N ILE A 133 11.53 -5.87 -15.51
CA ILE A 133 10.49 -5.29 -14.66
C ILE A 133 10.54 -3.76 -14.78
N SER A 134 9.41 -3.13 -15.10
CA SER A 134 9.31 -1.67 -15.16
C SER A 134 8.44 -1.06 -14.06
N ASN A 135 7.54 -1.85 -13.48
CA ASN A 135 6.73 -1.43 -12.34
C ASN A 135 6.29 -2.63 -11.51
N VAL A 136 5.99 -2.42 -10.24
CA VAL A 136 5.60 -3.44 -9.27
C VAL A 136 4.65 -2.84 -8.26
N ASP A 137 3.68 -3.63 -7.81
CA ASP A 137 2.82 -3.31 -6.67
C ASP A 137 2.34 -4.59 -5.98
N ILE A 138 1.97 -4.49 -4.69
CA ILE A 138 1.60 -5.63 -3.83
C ILE A 138 0.39 -5.31 -2.96
N ALA A 139 -0.50 -6.29 -2.78
CA ALA A 139 -1.68 -6.23 -1.92
C ALA A 139 -1.46 -6.87 -0.54
N GLU A 140 -2.40 -6.67 0.41
CA GLU A 140 -2.31 -7.16 1.79
C GLU A 140 -2.15 -8.67 1.93
N GLN A 141 -2.65 -9.47 0.96
CA GLN A 141 -2.54 -10.93 0.99
C GLN A 141 -1.23 -11.44 0.36
N GLY A 142 -0.36 -10.53 -0.11
CA GLY A 142 0.84 -10.87 -0.84
C GLY A 142 0.61 -11.17 -2.32
N VAL A 143 -0.59 -10.90 -2.85
CA VAL A 143 -0.85 -10.85 -4.30
C VAL A 143 -0.11 -9.65 -4.87
N TYR A 144 0.64 -9.83 -5.94
CA TYR A 144 1.41 -8.76 -6.54
C TYR A 144 1.27 -8.71 -8.05
N THR A 145 1.47 -7.54 -8.61
CA THR A 145 1.41 -7.26 -10.03
C THR A 145 2.71 -6.66 -10.51
N LEU A 146 3.15 -7.08 -11.68
CA LEU A 146 4.35 -6.60 -12.34
C LEU A 146 4.02 -6.09 -13.75
N VAL A 147 4.62 -4.97 -14.14
CA VAL A 147 4.72 -4.57 -15.55
C VAL A 147 6.05 -5.05 -16.10
N LEU A 148 6.00 -5.86 -17.13
CA LEU A 148 7.15 -6.45 -17.78
C LEU A 148 7.30 -5.89 -19.20
N VAL A 149 8.52 -5.50 -19.56
CA VAL A 149 8.84 -4.88 -20.85
C VAL A 149 9.41 -5.93 -21.79
N GLY A 150 8.63 -6.33 -22.78
CA GLY A 150 9.09 -7.19 -23.88
C GLY A 150 9.49 -6.36 -25.11
N GLU A 151 10.00 -7.03 -26.14
CA GLU A 151 10.49 -6.38 -27.36
C GLU A 151 9.39 -5.67 -28.14
N ASP A 152 8.27 -6.35 -28.38
CA ASP A 152 7.15 -5.85 -29.20
C ASP A 152 5.89 -5.51 -28.39
N CYS A 153 5.87 -5.87 -27.13
CA CYS A 153 4.71 -5.72 -26.25
C CYS A 153 5.13 -5.68 -24.79
N ASN A 154 4.25 -5.16 -23.93
CA ASN A 154 4.41 -5.25 -22.50
C ASN A 154 3.41 -6.27 -21.94
N TYR A 155 3.74 -6.81 -20.77
CA TYR A 155 2.87 -7.70 -20.03
C TYR A 155 2.57 -7.11 -18.67
N ILE A 156 1.35 -7.27 -18.21
CA ILE A 156 0.96 -6.96 -16.84
C ILE A 156 0.51 -8.27 -16.23
N ASN A 157 1.36 -8.83 -15.38
CA ASN A 157 1.18 -10.15 -14.81
C ASN A 157 0.90 -10.04 -13.31
N GLY A 158 -0.13 -10.76 -12.85
CA GLY A 158 -0.43 -10.91 -11.44
C GLY A 158 -0.07 -12.29 -10.93
N TYR A 159 0.46 -12.32 -9.72
CA TYR A 159 0.94 -13.52 -9.04
C TYR A 159 0.40 -13.59 -7.62
N ASP A 160 0.25 -14.81 -7.10
CA ASP A 160 0.03 -14.98 -5.67
C ASP A 160 1.35 -14.87 -4.86
N LYS A 161 1.26 -14.89 -3.55
CA LYS A 161 2.42 -14.81 -2.64
C LYS A 161 3.46 -15.92 -2.85
N ASP A 162 3.05 -17.05 -3.42
CA ASP A 162 3.90 -18.20 -3.71
C ASP A 162 4.44 -18.16 -5.16
N SER A 163 4.27 -17.03 -5.86
CA SER A 163 4.70 -16.75 -7.24
C SER A 163 3.99 -17.57 -8.32
N ASN A 164 2.79 -18.11 -8.02
CA ASN A 164 1.94 -18.72 -9.04
C ASN A 164 1.19 -17.66 -9.83
N THR A 165 1.13 -17.77 -11.16
CA THR A 165 0.45 -16.81 -12.02
C THR A 165 -1.06 -16.86 -11.81
N ILE A 166 -1.66 -15.71 -11.51
CA ILE A 166 -3.12 -15.51 -11.41
C ILE A 166 -3.68 -15.02 -12.73
N TYR A 167 -3.02 -14.02 -13.34
CA TYR A 167 -3.40 -13.46 -14.64
C TYR A 167 -2.22 -12.94 -15.42
N GLU A 168 -2.42 -12.81 -16.72
CA GLU A 168 -1.46 -12.27 -17.67
C GLU A 168 -2.20 -11.41 -18.70
N LEU A 169 -1.87 -10.11 -18.75
CA LEU A 169 -2.43 -9.15 -19.68
C LEU A 169 -1.34 -8.73 -20.65
N LYS A 170 -1.54 -9.02 -21.93
CA LYS A 170 -0.66 -8.54 -22.99
C LYS A 170 -1.12 -7.20 -23.51
N THR A 171 -0.24 -6.20 -23.49
CA THR A 171 -0.52 -4.84 -23.97
C THR A 171 0.43 -4.49 -25.11
N THR A 172 -0.06 -3.73 -26.08
CA THR A 172 0.76 -3.21 -27.19
C THR A 172 0.64 -1.71 -27.27
N ILE A 173 1.70 -1.03 -27.68
CA ILE A 173 1.73 0.45 -27.79
C ILE A 173 0.59 0.95 -28.69
N ASP A 174 0.31 0.27 -29.78
CA ASP A 174 -0.73 0.69 -30.74
C ASP A 174 -2.15 0.57 -30.18
N LYS A 175 -2.44 -0.48 -29.41
CA LYS A 175 -3.79 -0.73 -28.88
C LYS A 175 -4.00 -0.06 -27.52
N SER A 176 -3.18 -0.39 -26.56
CA SER A 176 -3.35 0.03 -25.17
C SER A 176 -2.59 1.30 -24.84
N GLY A 177 -1.45 1.55 -25.48
CA GLY A 177 -0.47 2.54 -25.09
C GLY A 177 0.66 1.95 -24.27
N TYR A 178 1.59 2.80 -23.81
CA TYR A 178 2.68 2.42 -22.92
C TYR A 178 2.19 2.48 -21.47
N PRO A 179 2.28 1.41 -20.68
CA PRO A 179 1.89 1.42 -19.28
C PRO A 179 2.85 2.31 -18.48
N MET A 180 2.30 3.35 -17.85
CA MET A 180 3.06 4.29 -17.03
C MET A 180 3.08 3.87 -15.56
N ASP A 181 1.92 3.44 -15.07
CA ASP A 181 1.75 3.07 -13.67
C ASP A 181 0.65 2.02 -13.49
N ILE A 182 0.76 1.26 -12.42
CA ILE A 182 -0.22 0.29 -11.96
C ILE A 182 -0.44 0.46 -10.46
N ASP A 183 -1.62 0.07 -10.00
CA ASP A 183 -1.90 -0.09 -8.58
C ASP A 183 -2.92 -1.22 -8.39
N ILE A 184 -2.69 -2.06 -7.39
CA ILE A 184 -3.57 -3.17 -7.03
C ILE A 184 -4.37 -2.80 -5.78
N SER A 185 -5.67 -3.12 -5.76
CA SER A 185 -6.48 -2.90 -4.57
C SER A 185 -5.97 -3.69 -3.36
N ASN A 186 -6.16 -3.19 -2.14
CA ASN A 186 -5.67 -3.87 -0.93
C ASN A 186 -6.15 -5.32 -0.80
N ASP A 187 -7.35 -5.63 -1.31
CA ASP A 187 -7.89 -7.00 -1.36
C ASP A 187 -7.32 -7.86 -2.50
N GLY A 188 -6.43 -7.32 -3.32
CA GLY A 188 -5.77 -8.04 -4.42
C GLY A 188 -6.67 -8.45 -5.57
N GLN A 189 -7.90 -7.93 -5.65
CA GLN A 189 -8.90 -8.37 -6.63
C GLN A 189 -9.03 -7.45 -7.84
N LYS A 190 -8.64 -6.18 -7.69
CA LYS A 190 -8.77 -5.16 -8.74
C LYS A 190 -7.42 -4.55 -9.07
N LEU A 191 -7.28 -4.15 -10.31
CA LEU A 191 -6.09 -3.47 -10.83
C LEU A 191 -6.52 -2.23 -11.58
N VAL A 192 -5.83 -1.13 -11.35
CA VAL A 192 -5.86 0.04 -12.21
C VAL A 192 -4.54 0.19 -12.94
N THR A 193 -4.59 0.59 -14.19
CA THR A 193 -3.39 0.86 -15.00
C THR A 193 -3.56 2.17 -15.73
N SER A 194 -2.54 3.01 -15.68
CA SER A 194 -2.45 4.21 -16.52
C SER A 194 -1.55 3.94 -17.72
N TYR A 195 -2.06 4.26 -18.92
CA TYR A 195 -1.30 4.15 -20.16
C TYR A 195 -1.11 5.52 -20.80
N MET A 196 0.06 5.73 -21.38
CA MET A 196 0.31 6.83 -22.30
C MET A 196 0.10 6.35 -23.73
N LYS A 197 -0.77 7.04 -24.48
CA LYS A 197 -1.03 6.78 -25.89
C LYS A 197 -0.75 8.02 -26.71
N ILE A 198 -0.14 7.83 -27.88
CA ILE A 198 0.08 8.91 -28.84
C ILE A 198 -0.84 8.67 -30.03
N GLN A 199 -1.72 9.64 -30.32
CA GLN A 199 -2.62 9.59 -31.45
C GLN A 199 -2.39 10.81 -32.36
N GLY A 200 -1.66 10.61 -33.45
CA GLY A 200 -1.20 11.72 -34.31
C GLY A 200 -0.21 12.61 -33.55
N THR A 201 -0.60 13.86 -33.31
CA THR A 201 0.20 14.83 -32.53
C THR A 201 -0.25 15.00 -31.10
N LYS A 202 -1.28 14.25 -30.66
CA LYS A 202 -1.87 14.34 -29.32
C LYS A 202 -1.36 13.24 -28.42
N VAL A 203 -1.11 13.61 -27.17
CA VAL A 203 -0.85 12.67 -26.08
C VAL A 203 -2.15 12.44 -25.33
N GLN A 204 -2.45 11.20 -25.04
CA GLN A 204 -3.63 10.78 -24.28
C GLN A 204 -3.20 9.90 -23.13
N SER A 205 -3.89 9.98 -21.98
CA SER A 205 -3.88 8.93 -20.97
C SER A 205 -5.10 8.05 -21.11
N VAL A 206 -4.87 6.75 -21.01
CA VAL A 206 -5.94 5.76 -20.90
C VAL A 206 -5.85 5.14 -19.52
N ILE A 207 -6.87 5.33 -18.70
CA ILE A 207 -7.00 4.70 -17.38
C ILE A 207 -7.87 3.47 -17.56
N ALA A 208 -7.32 2.28 -17.36
CA ALA A 208 -8.04 1.01 -17.47
C ALA A 208 -8.15 0.33 -16.09
N MET A 209 -9.32 -0.22 -15.81
CA MET A 209 -9.64 -0.91 -14.57
C MET A 209 -10.03 -2.35 -14.86
N TYR A 210 -9.51 -3.27 -14.06
CA TYR A 210 -9.74 -4.71 -14.18
C TYR A 210 -10.23 -5.28 -12.87
N ASN A 211 -11.04 -6.35 -12.95
CA ASN A 211 -11.50 -7.11 -11.79
C ASN A 211 -11.19 -8.59 -12.00
N PHE A 212 -10.28 -9.13 -11.20
CA PHE A 212 -9.83 -10.52 -11.25
C PHE A 212 -10.58 -11.44 -10.26
N SER A 213 -11.56 -10.90 -9.53
CA SER A 213 -12.45 -11.71 -8.70
C SER A 213 -13.33 -12.63 -9.56
N SER A 214 -14.01 -13.56 -8.92
CA SER A 214 -14.98 -14.45 -9.57
C SER A 214 -16.12 -13.70 -10.27
N VAL A 215 -16.51 -12.52 -9.75
CA VAL A 215 -17.53 -11.65 -10.36
C VAL A 215 -17.02 -11.10 -11.68
N GLY A 216 -15.83 -10.48 -11.70
CA GLY A 216 -15.23 -9.92 -12.91
C GLY A 216 -14.97 -10.97 -13.97
N GLN A 217 -14.62 -12.20 -13.55
CA GLN A 217 -14.41 -13.33 -14.48
C GLN A 217 -15.69 -13.74 -15.23
N ASN A 218 -16.84 -13.61 -14.58
CA ASN A 218 -18.12 -13.98 -15.18
C ASN A 218 -18.71 -12.88 -16.08
N GLU A 219 -18.34 -11.61 -15.85
CA GLU A 219 -18.90 -10.47 -16.58
C GLU A 219 -18.14 -10.17 -17.87
N ASN A 220 -16.81 -10.24 -17.88
CA ASN A 220 -15.97 -9.91 -19.03
C ASN A 220 -14.84 -10.92 -19.24
N ALA A 221 -14.66 -11.37 -20.48
CA ALA A 221 -13.62 -12.35 -20.83
C ALA A 221 -12.20 -11.82 -20.59
N ASP A 222 -11.97 -10.51 -20.79
CA ASP A 222 -10.71 -9.81 -20.56
C ASP A 222 -10.61 -9.17 -19.15
N ARG A 223 -11.67 -9.38 -18.33
CA ARG A 223 -11.78 -8.87 -16.96
C ARG A 223 -11.73 -7.33 -16.82
N MET A 224 -11.81 -6.62 -17.95
CA MET A 224 -11.84 -5.16 -17.95
C MET A 224 -13.22 -4.66 -17.47
N MET A 225 -13.22 -3.87 -16.41
CA MET A 225 -14.44 -3.21 -15.89
C MET A 225 -14.78 -1.96 -16.69
N GLY A 226 -13.76 -1.25 -17.17
CA GLY A 226 -13.91 -0.03 -17.92
C GLY A 226 -12.58 0.64 -18.23
N SER A 227 -12.64 1.63 -19.13
CA SER A 227 -11.50 2.49 -19.42
C SER A 227 -11.95 3.91 -19.69
N TYR A 228 -11.14 4.88 -19.30
CA TYR A 228 -11.36 6.31 -19.55
C TYR A 228 -10.18 6.85 -20.34
N THR A 229 -10.46 7.51 -21.44
CA THR A 229 -9.45 8.21 -22.23
C THR A 229 -9.52 9.69 -21.93
N VAL A 230 -8.38 10.30 -21.63
CA VAL A 230 -8.26 11.73 -21.36
C VAL A 230 -7.30 12.31 -22.38
N ASP A 231 -7.81 13.25 -23.18
CA ASP A 231 -7.04 13.93 -24.21
C ASP A 231 -6.18 15.05 -23.65
N ASP A 232 -5.01 15.25 -24.25
CA ASP A 232 -4.08 16.33 -23.93
C ASP A 232 -3.67 16.40 -22.44
N ALA A 233 -3.66 15.26 -21.76
CA ALA A 233 -3.27 15.11 -20.36
C ALA A 233 -2.51 13.80 -20.11
N LEU A 234 -1.60 13.83 -19.13
CA LEU A 234 -0.89 12.65 -18.63
C LEU A 234 -1.24 12.42 -17.15
N TYR A 235 -1.56 11.18 -16.83
CA TYR A 235 -1.76 10.69 -15.45
C TYR A 235 -0.71 9.62 -15.12
N PRO A 236 0.52 10.05 -14.81
CA PRO A 236 1.63 9.12 -14.57
C PRO A 236 1.52 8.33 -13.27
N ILE A 237 0.59 8.68 -12.39
CA ILE A 237 0.39 8.00 -11.12
C ILE A 237 -1.10 7.69 -10.94
N VAL A 238 -1.40 6.45 -10.61
CA VAL A 238 -2.74 5.98 -10.24
C VAL A 238 -2.67 5.23 -8.91
N LYS A 239 -3.65 5.45 -8.03
CA LYS A 239 -3.70 4.80 -6.73
C LYS A 239 -5.12 4.47 -6.33
N PHE A 240 -5.34 3.28 -5.76
CA PHE A 240 -6.56 2.97 -5.04
C PHE A 240 -6.62 3.80 -3.75
N THR A 241 -7.72 4.48 -3.51
CA THR A 241 -7.99 5.17 -2.24
C THR A 241 -8.69 4.25 -1.24
N ASP A 242 -9.38 3.26 -1.77
CA ASP A 242 -9.96 2.10 -1.11
C ASP A 242 -10.13 0.98 -2.15
N ASN A 243 -10.80 -0.13 -1.82
CA ASN A 243 -10.94 -1.24 -2.77
C ASN A 243 -11.85 -0.96 -3.97
N ASP A 244 -12.56 0.17 -4.01
CA ASP A 244 -13.55 0.49 -5.05
C ASP A 244 -13.29 1.82 -5.76
N ASN A 245 -12.53 2.72 -5.16
CA ASN A 245 -12.29 4.05 -5.66
C ASN A 245 -10.80 4.27 -5.97
N ILE A 246 -10.52 4.96 -7.07
CA ILE A 246 -9.17 5.30 -7.51
C ILE A 246 -8.97 6.81 -7.60
N ALA A 247 -7.75 7.25 -7.38
CA ALA A 247 -7.27 8.60 -7.65
C ALA A 247 -6.18 8.54 -8.74
N CYS A 248 -6.33 9.38 -9.75
CA CYS A 248 -5.38 9.54 -10.85
C CYS A 248 -4.75 10.92 -10.75
N PHE A 249 -3.43 10.98 -10.62
CA PHE A 249 -2.69 12.22 -10.45
C PHE A 249 -2.10 12.63 -11.80
N GLY A 250 -2.64 13.71 -12.34
CA GLY A 250 -2.28 14.23 -13.65
C GLY A 250 -1.36 15.44 -13.58
N ASN A 251 -0.85 15.83 -14.75
CA ASN A 251 -0.05 17.04 -14.90
C ASN A 251 -0.87 18.34 -14.71
N ASN A 252 -2.20 18.28 -14.82
CA ASN A 252 -3.07 19.45 -14.75
C ASN A 252 -4.12 19.35 -13.63
N ASP A 253 -4.53 18.15 -13.23
CA ASP A 253 -5.59 17.92 -12.26
C ASP A 253 -5.41 16.57 -11.54
N ILE A 254 -6.25 16.33 -10.55
CA ILE A 254 -6.43 15.02 -9.90
C ILE A 254 -7.86 14.60 -10.19
N ARG A 255 -8.04 13.35 -10.65
CA ARG A 255 -9.34 12.76 -10.91
C ARG A 255 -9.57 11.56 -10.02
N THR A 256 -10.81 11.39 -9.59
CA THR A 256 -11.25 10.21 -8.83
C THR A 256 -12.36 9.50 -9.60
N TYR A 257 -12.36 8.19 -9.56
CA TYR A 257 -13.34 7.33 -10.23
C TYR A 257 -13.83 6.25 -9.27
#